data_15f3c836bde5e22b488c716a7cfdfb8b
#
_entry.id   15f3c836bde5e22b488c716a7cfdfb8b
#
_cell.length_a   1.000
_cell.length_b   1.000
_cell.length_c   1.000
_cell.angle_alpha   90.00
_cell.angle_beta   90.00
_cell.angle_gamma   90.00
#
_symmetry.space_group_name_H-M   'P 1'
#
loop_
_entity.id
_entity.type
_entity.pdbx_description
1 polymer ?
#
loop_
_entity_poly.entity_id
_entity_poly.type
_entity_poly.pdbx_seq_one_letter_code
_entity_poly.pdbx_strand_id
1 'polypeptide(L)'
;LPVVKLDVGTTETYDDTNYKVDANTIILRAEDRVYELTGTTDRKILVPGTSTPAEPKTYHIRLNNATINGGVTINNSTGAKLVIEVAAGTVNTVKRIYSASLTITGSGTLNMEDMGVTQSTRTNNPSSLYIEDTTINVNLPSTTSGQWEGNCKLAGSAKVTYTGCGNYSVLKLGQGNGITHSLTLKDNASLYCVQDDASVASPYPVSGLECFQGATITLQDNAYLEAEGRATSGDHPGCGVLADGDILVQDNATLKATAYAEAISTWGRFTVNGGKLIVKSENSNGVYSDVTIDISNNATVEATGYYPALFGNTGVTIANSTVKAVGTDDAAIFSRNTITLNNSIIDAEAHFDYHGISATNGVQVIGCWINTTGTETFDSDPNGIADSVLFNKKVGKVIGNASIPSDVTVESDMKLTIPAGTTLTVPADITLTNHGLITLEGTMNRDSTIICDRHTGGTATCVDKAKCDICLAAYGDVDTTNHSDLRHVTKVDATATADGNIEYWYCEGCGKYFSDKNGTNEIKKADIVTAKLKADSKSSQTGDNSKPKDDSNSPQAGDNSNLALWIALLFISGSAAIGTTVVSRKKMYNR
;
A
#
# COMPACT_ATOMS: atom_id res chain seq x y z
N LEU A 1 44.69 -1.22 -14.13
CA LEU A 1 45.86 -1.67 -13.37
C LEU A 1 46.33 -3.02 -13.91
N PRO A 2 47.66 -3.31 -13.93
CA PRO A 2 48.17 -4.64 -14.24
C PRO A 2 47.66 -5.68 -13.27
N VAL A 3 47.38 -6.89 -13.75
CA VAL A 3 46.88 -8.02 -12.95
C VAL A 3 48.01 -8.95 -12.54
N VAL A 4 48.13 -9.18 -11.23
CA VAL A 4 49.00 -10.20 -10.65
C VAL A 4 48.16 -11.39 -10.23
N LYS A 5 48.28 -12.50 -10.92
CA LYS A 5 47.56 -13.74 -10.56
C LYS A 5 48.31 -14.46 -9.46
N LEU A 6 47.59 -14.81 -8.39
CA LEU A 6 48.15 -15.46 -7.21
C LEU A 6 47.25 -16.64 -6.81
N ASP A 7 47.77 -17.87 -6.95
CA ASP A 7 47.17 -19.04 -6.30
C ASP A 7 47.56 -19.03 -4.83
N VAL A 8 46.62 -18.67 -3.96
CA VAL A 8 46.87 -18.59 -2.51
C VAL A 8 47.11 -19.98 -1.90
N GLY A 9 46.78 -21.06 -2.58
CA GLY A 9 47.01 -22.43 -2.16
C GLY A 9 48.47 -22.91 -2.31
N THR A 10 49.33 -22.07 -2.95
CA THR A 10 50.76 -22.44 -3.10
C THR A 10 51.43 -22.77 -1.76
N THR A 11 52.20 -23.84 -1.72
CA THR A 11 52.99 -24.23 -0.54
C THR A 11 54.38 -23.59 -0.52
N GLU A 12 54.80 -23.02 -1.65
CA GLU A 12 56.14 -22.44 -1.78
C GLU A 12 56.20 -21.07 -1.09
N THR A 13 57.36 -20.80 -0.49
CA THR A 13 57.68 -19.43 -0.03
C THR A 13 58.16 -18.61 -1.21
N TYR A 14 57.75 -17.37 -1.28
CA TYR A 14 58.06 -16.47 -2.40
C TYR A 14 58.28 -15.05 -1.94
N ASP A 15 59.20 -14.35 -2.51
CA ASP A 15 59.49 -12.96 -2.18
C ASP A 15 59.88 -12.16 -3.44
N ASP A 16 59.02 -11.23 -3.86
CA ASP A 16 59.31 -10.29 -4.94
C ASP A 16 58.79 -8.87 -4.67
N THR A 17 58.84 -8.01 -5.67
CA THR A 17 58.33 -6.66 -5.55
C THR A 17 56.81 -6.56 -5.43
N ASN A 18 56.06 -7.58 -5.85
CA ASN A 18 54.60 -7.56 -5.85
C ASN A 18 54.03 -8.09 -4.54
N TYR A 19 54.55 -9.23 -4.08
CA TYR A 19 54.04 -9.87 -2.87
C TYR A 19 55.09 -10.78 -2.23
N LYS A 20 54.85 -11.14 -0.99
CA LYS A 20 55.62 -12.10 -0.22
C LYS A 20 54.73 -13.19 0.31
N VAL A 21 55.17 -14.43 0.18
CA VAL A 21 54.48 -15.60 0.75
C VAL A 21 55.36 -16.20 1.82
N ASP A 22 54.90 -16.14 3.09
CA ASP A 22 55.51 -16.80 4.23
C ASP A 22 54.67 -18.01 4.69
N ALA A 23 55.13 -18.74 5.65
CA ALA A 23 54.41 -19.90 6.21
C ALA A 23 52.97 -19.59 6.66
N ASN A 24 52.74 -18.40 7.24
CA ASN A 24 51.46 -18.01 7.87
C ASN A 24 50.80 -16.79 7.20
N THR A 25 51.51 -16.13 6.28
CA THR A 25 51.03 -14.85 5.71
C THR A 25 51.34 -14.71 4.23
N ILE A 26 50.49 -13.99 3.54
CA ILE A 26 50.73 -13.47 2.20
C ILE A 26 50.67 -11.94 2.31
N ILE A 27 51.75 -11.24 1.99
CA ILE A 27 51.84 -9.79 2.10
C ILE A 27 51.79 -9.18 0.70
N LEU A 28 50.76 -8.38 0.42
CA LEU A 28 50.62 -7.64 -0.85
C LEU A 28 51.42 -6.34 -0.75
N ARG A 29 52.34 -6.08 -1.66
CA ARG A 29 53.31 -4.97 -1.56
C ARG A 29 53.05 -3.78 -2.47
N ALA A 30 52.53 -4.06 -3.68
CA ALA A 30 52.32 -3.05 -4.69
C ALA A 30 50.87 -2.55 -4.72
N GLU A 31 50.70 -1.22 -4.74
CA GLU A 31 49.41 -0.55 -4.75
C GLU A 31 48.85 -0.26 -6.16
N ASP A 32 49.71 -0.36 -7.18
CA ASP A 32 49.40 0.00 -8.56
C ASP A 32 48.93 -1.18 -9.43
N ARG A 33 48.45 -2.25 -8.81
CA ARG A 33 48.00 -3.47 -9.51
C ARG A 33 46.83 -4.15 -8.82
N VAL A 34 46.18 -5.04 -9.57
CA VAL A 34 45.10 -5.90 -9.07
C VAL A 34 45.67 -7.27 -8.73
N TYR A 35 45.49 -7.75 -7.52
CA TYR A 35 45.82 -9.11 -7.11
C TYR A 35 44.62 -10.01 -7.32
N GLU A 36 44.66 -10.82 -8.37
CA GLU A 36 43.64 -11.84 -8.61
C GLU A 36 43.97 -13.11 -7.81
N LEU A 37 43.19 -13.36 -6.76
CA LEU A 37 43.38 -14.47 -5.84
C LEU A 37 42.50 -15.67 -6.22
N THR A 38 43.11 -16.83 -6.30
CA THR A 38 42.46 -18.12 -6.55
C THR A 38 42.94 -19.18 -5.56
N GLY A 39 42.20 -20.29 -5.38
CA GLY A 39 42.59 -21.42 -4.53
C GLY A 39 42.25 -21.22 -3.05
N THR A 40 42.80 -22.12 -2.21
CA THR A 40 42.46 -22.17 -0.77
C THR A 40 43.71 -22.02 0.11
N THR A 41 43.59 -21.21 1.17
CA THR A 41 44.70 -20.98 2.13
C THR A 41 44.20 -20.74 3.54
N ASP A 42 45.00 -21.24 4.52
CA ASP A 42 44.83 -20.87 5.92
C ASP A 42 45.69 -19.63 6.30
N ARG A 43 46.50 -19.14 5.36
CA ARG A 43 47.32 -17.96 5.57
C ARG A 43 46.47 -16.70 5.62
N LYS A 44 46.97 -15.73 6.38
CA LYS A 44 46.41 -14.41 6.44
C LYS A 44 46.92 -13.55 5.26
N ILE A 45 46.01 -12.87 4.57
CA ILE A 45 46.39 -11.85 3.60
C ILE A 45 46.63 -10.54 4.35
N LEU A 46 47.85 -10.02 4.28
CA LEU A 46 48.23 -8.74 4.87
C LEU A 46 48.40 -7.69 3.79
N VAL A 47 47.73 -6.57 4.00
CA VAL A 47 47.89 -5.36 3.21
C VAL A 47 48.71 -4.39 4.05
N PRO A 48 49.90 -3.96 3.59
CA PRO A 48 50.74 -3.04 4.35
C PRO A 48 50.05 -1.69 4.53
N GLY A 49 50.06 -1.20 5.74
CA GLY A 49 49.65 0.19 5.99
C GLY A 49 50.70 1.19 5.47
N THR A 50 50.30 2.44 5.28
CA THR A 50 51.23 3.54 4.94
C THR A 50 51.83 4.17 6.19
N SER A 51 53.06 4.63 6.10
CA SER A 51 53.71 5.30 7.22
C SER A 51 53.36 6.80 7.38
N THR A 52 52.57 7.36 6.44
CA THR A 52 52.17 8.78 6.46
C THR A 52 50.69 8.93 6.14
N PRO A 53 49.92 9.73 6.93
CA PRO A 53 48.49 9.92 6.73
C PRO A 53 48.10 10.76 5.51
N ALA A 54 49.05 11.40 4.86
CA ALA A 54 48.77 12.44 3.86
C ALA A 54 48.19 11.92 2.53
N GLU A 55 48.54 10.69 2.13
CA GLU A 55 47.94 10.03 0.93
C GLU A 55 47.69 8.55 1.21
N PRO A 56 46.45 8.15 1.44
CA PRO A 56 46.12 6.75 1.70
C PRO A 56 46.35 5.90 0.45
N LYS A 57 47.20 4.90 0.56
CA LYS A 57 47.40 3.89 -0.49
C LYS A 57 46.16 3.05 -0.71
N THR A 58 45.89 2.71 -1.98
CA THR A 58 44.77 1.84 -2.36
C THR A 58 45.28 0.50 -2.87
N TYR A 59 44.80 -0.57 -2.28
CA TYR A 59 45.11 -1.93 -2.67
C TYR A 59 43.87 -2.57 -3.32
N HIS A 60 44.08 -3.22 -4.46
CA HIS A 60 43.03 -3.85 -5.24
C HIS A 60 43.17 -5.36 -5.20
N ILE A 61 42.14 -6.06 -4.71
CA ILE A 61 42.06 -7.52 -4.69
C ILE A 61 40.86 -7.95 -5.53
N ARG A 62 41.08 -8.89 -6.45
CA ARG A 62 39.99 -9.58 -7.14
C ARG A 62 39.91 -10.99 -6.59
N LEU A 63 38.76 -11.37 -6.04
CA LEU A 63 38.47 -12.72 -5.57
C LEU A 63 37.84 -13.53 -6.71
N ASN A 64 38.48 -14.66 -7.07
CA ASN A 64 38.05 -15.51 -8.17
C ASN A 64 38.10 -16.98 -7.71
N ASN A 65 37.03 -17.49 -7.10
CA ASN A 65 36.96 -18.79 -6.46
C ASN A 65 38.06 -18.98 -5.38
N ALA A 66 38.25 -17.98 -4.54
CA ALA A 66 39.25 -17.98 -3.47
C ALA A 66 38.61 -18.36 -2.11
N THR A 67 39.31 -19.16 -1.33
CA THR A 67 38.98 -19.48 0.07
C THR A 67 40.14 -19.08 0.98
N ILE A 68 39.92 -18.06 1.83
CA ILE A 68 40.97 -17.45 2.68
C ILE A 68 40.56 -17.59 4.13
N ASN A 69 40.93 -18.69 4.77
CA ASN A 69 40.59 -19.00 6.15
C ASN A 69 41.35 -18.12 7.18
N GLY A 70 42.47 -17.54 6.79
CA GLY A 70 43.22 -16.59 7.62
C GLY A 70 42.65 -15.18 7.64
N GLY A 71 41.76 -14.87 6.69
CA GLY A 71 41.16 -13.53 6.50
C GLY A 71 42.08 -12.51 5.83
N VAL A 72 41.51 -11.33 5.55
CA VAL A 72 42.21 -10.17 4.94
C VAL A 72 42.25 -9.04 5.99
N THR A 73 43.42 -8.49 6.22
CA THR A 73 43.62 -7.42 7.20
C THR A 73 44.57 -6.38 6.66
N ILE A 74 44.22 -5.10 6.84
CA ILE A 74 45.14 -4.01 6.66
C ILE A 74 45.99 -3.86 7.91
N ASN A 75 47.30 -3.72 7.76
CA ASN A 75 48.19 -3.50 8.90
C ASN A 75 47.98 -2.10 9.48
N ASN A 76 47.65 -2.03 10.66
CA ASN A 76 46.86 -1.18 11.52
C ASN A 76 47.23 0.30 11.67
N SER A 77 48.05 0.97 10.92
CA SER A 77 48.48 2.31 11.34
C SER A 77 48.17 3.47 10.43
N THR A 78 47.63 3.24 9.27
CA THR A 78 47.68 4.29 8.26
C THR A 78 46.60 4.13 7.20
N GLY A 79 45.48 4.68 7.30
CA GLY A 79 44.47 5.06 6.32
C GLY A 79 44.44 4.40 4.91
N ALA A 80 45.04 3.21 4.75
CA ALA A 80 45.02 2.48 3.48
C ALA A 80 43.58 2.09 3.11
N LYS A 81 43.25 2.20 1.82
CA LYS A 81 41.97 1.81 1.26
C LYS A 81 42.07 0.40 0.67
N LEU A 82 41.06 -0.41 0.93
CA LEU A 82 40.94 -1.75 0.37
C LEU A 82 39.78 -1.78 -0.62
N VAL A 83 40.06 -2.14 -1.86
CA VAL A 83 39.07 -2.38 -2.91
C VAL A 83 39.06 -3.86 -3.22
N ILE A 84 37.92 -4.51 -3.03
CA ILE A 84 37.70 -5.92 -3.35
C ILE A 84 36.70 -6.02 -4.48
N GLU A 85 37.11 -6.64 -5.57
CA GLU A 85 36.23 -7.05 -6.66
C GLU A 85 35.90 -8.53 -6.50
N VAL A 86 34.65 -8.89 -6.40
CA VAL A 86 34.18 -10.28 -6.38
C VAL A 86 33.82 -10.67 -7.79
N ALA A 87 34.61 -11.53 -8.41
CA ALA A 87 34.45 -11.87 -9.82
C ALA A 87 33.06 -12.47 -10.11
N ALA A 88 32.50 -12.08 -11.24
CA ALA A 88 31.15 -12.48 -11.63
C ALA A 88 30.97 -14.02 -11.68
N GLY A 89 29.88 -14.51 -11.12
CA GLY A 89 29.54 -15.93 -11.11
C GLY A 89 30.43 -16.81 -10.21
N THR A 90 31.32 -16.21 -9.41
CA THR A 90 32.18 -16.94 -8.46
C THR A 90 31.62 -16.93 -7.05
N VAL A 91 31.97 -17.95 -6.28
CA VAL A 91 31.70 -18.03 -4.84
C VAL A 91 33.02 -18.01 -4.10
N ASN A 92 33.20 -17.03 -3.24
CA ASN A 92 34.41 -16.82 -2.49
C ASN A 92 34.13 -16.91 -0.99
N THR A 93 35.10 -17.37 -0.23
CA THR A 93 35.02 -17.43 1.23
C THR A 93 36.22 -16.72 1.83
N VAL A 94 35.97 -15.73 2.67
CA VAL A 94 37.01 -15.02 3.43
C VAL A 94 36.59 -14.96 4.88
N LYS A 95 37.39 -15.55 5.77
CA LYS A 95 37.01 -15.63 7.18
C LYS A 95 36.66 -14.28 7.78
N ARG A 96 37.52 -13.27 7.54
CA ARG A 96 37.35 -11.91 8.09
C ARG A 96 37.91 -10.86 7.14
N ILE A 97 37.25 -9.71 7.10
CA ILE A 97 37.77 -8.52 6.43
C ILE A 97 37.66 -7.35 7.39
N TYR A 98 38.79 -6.73 7.71
CA TYR A 98 38.84 -5.52 8.53
C TYR A 98 39.61 -4.42 7.82
N SER A 99 38.99 -3.25 7.69
CA SER A 99 39.60 -2.07 7.07
C SER A 99 38.96 -0.78 7.59
N ALA A 100 39.69 0.31 7.63
CA ALA A 100 39.10 1.63 7.90
C ALA A 100 38.36 2.20 6.66
N SER A 101 38.79 1.83 5.45
CA SER A 101 38.09 2.19 4.21
C SER A 101 38.00 0.97 3.29
N LEU A 102 36.80 0.51 3.05
CA LEU A 102 36.49 -0.72 2.32
C LEU A 102 35.51 -0.45 1.19
N THR A 103 35.90 -0.86 -0.01
CA THR A 103 34.99 -0.91 -1.17
C THR A 103 34.90 -2.35 -1.64
N ILE A 104 33.69 -2.88 -1.80
CA ILE A 104 33.43 -4.21 -2.34
C ILE A 104 32.51 -4.07 -3.55
N THR A 105 32.92 -4.59 -4.69
CA THR A 105 32.17 -4.52 -5.95
C THR A 105 32.18 -5.84 -6.68
N GLY A 106 31.38 -5.95 -7.73
CA GLY A 106 31.30 -7.11 -8.60
C GLY A 106 30.11 -8.01 -8.29
N SER A 107 29.72 -8.85 -9.23
CA SER A 107 28.47 -9.62 -9.18
C SER A 107 28.64 -11.07 -8.71
N GLY A 108 29.71 -11.39 -8.00
CA GLY A 108 29.91 -12.67 -7.35
C GLY A 108 29.34 -12.74 -5.93
N THR A 109 29.57 -13.88 -5.28
CA THR A 109 29.18 -14.12 -3.87
C THR A 109 30.40 -14.17 -2.97
N LEU A 110 30.31 -13.51 -1.82
CA LEU A 110 31.34 -13.50 -0.78
C LEU A 110 30.73 -13.98 0.54
N ASN A 111 31.23 -15.09 1.06
CA ASN A 111 30.84 -15.65 2.34
C ASN A 111 31.90 -15.32 3.40
N MET A 112 31.47 -14.88 4.60
CA MET A 112 32.36 -14.47 5.68
C MET A 112 31.83 -14.90 7.05
N GLU A 113 32.74 -15.00 8.02
CA GLU A 113 32.37 -15.10 9.43
C GLU A 113 32.24 -13.72 10.09
N ASP A 114 32.96 -12.71 9.58
CA ASP A 114 32.95 -11.38 10.15
C ASP A 114 33.45 -10.32 9.16
N MET A 115 32.83 -9.15 9.18
CA MET A 115 33.25 -7.98 8.40
C MET A 115 33.16 -6.73 9.27
N GLY A 116 34.28 -6.03 9.40
CA GLY A 116 34.35 -4.81 10.18
C GLY A 116 34.96 -3.64 9.38
N VAL A 117 34.32 -2.47 9.49
CA VAL A 117 34.88 -1.21 9.06
C VAL A 117 35.02 -0.33 10.30
N THR A 118 36.24 -0.23 10.79
CA THR A 118 36.52 0.44 12.05
C THR A 118 37.57 1.54 11.86
N GLN A 119 37.35 2.66 12.52
CA GLN A 119 38.28 3.79 12.45
C GLN A 119 39.62 3.39 13.07
N SER A 120 40.70 3.69 12.35
CA SER A 120 42.03 3.64 12.96
C SER A 120 42.15 4.75 14.02
N THR A 121 42.49 4.38 15.23
CA THR A 121 42.70 5.32 16.37
C THR A 121 43.81 6.36 16.14
N ARG A 122 44.49 6.29 15.01
CA ARG A 122 45.65 7.14 14.67
C ARG A 122 45.43 8.08 13.49
N THR A 123 44.30 8.05 12.83
CA THR A 123 44.05 8.93 11.67
C THR A 123 42.69 9.62 11.83
N ASN A 124 42.67 10.93 11.55
CA ASN A 124 41.45 11.74 11.49
C ASN A 124 40.64 11.49 10.19
N ASN A 125 40.94 10.44 9.41
CA ASN A 125 40.20 10.10 8.23
C ASN A 125 38.93 9.31 8.62
N PRO A 126 37.76 9.76 8.20
CA PRO A 126 36.53 9.02 8.51
C PRO A 126 36.55 7.65 7.85
N SER A 127 36.10 6.66 8.57
CA SER A 127 35.86 5.33 8.04
C SER A 127 34.82 5.38 6.93
N SER A 128 34.91 4.47 5.96
CA SER A 128 33.93 4.37 4.89
C SER A 128 33.75 2.93 4.41
N LEU A 129 32.50 2.58 4.14
CA LEU A 129 32.13 1.34 3.49
C LEU A 129 31.32 1.64 2.23
N TYR A 130 31.71 1.04 1.12
CA TYR A 130 30.93 1.08 -0.10
C TYR A 130 30.79 -0.33 -0.66
N ILE A 131 29.56 -0.79 -0.86
CA ILE A 131 29.25 -2.10 -1.44
C ILE A 131 28.32 -1.88 -2.65
N GLU A 132 28.67 -2.47 -3.78
CA GLU A 132 27.88 -2.36 -5.01
C GLU A 132 27.83 -3.70 -5.75
N ASP A 133 26.62 -4.09 -6.16
CA ASP A 133 26.29 -5.24 -6.99
C ASP A 133 26.73 -6.63 -6.47
N THR A 134 27.24 -6.70 -5.24
CA THR A 134 27.82 -7.93 -4.66
C THR A 134 26.85 -8.58 -3.69
N THR A 135 26.78 -9.92 -3.71
CA THR A 135 26.12 -10.71 -2.67
C THR A 135 27.11 -11.05 -1.55
N ILE A 136 26.84 -10.60 -0.33
CA ILE A 136 27.69 -10.84 0.85
C ILE A 136 26.86 -11.53 1.93
N ASN A 137 27.35 -12.68 2.40
CA ASN A 137 26.77 -13.42 3.52
C ASN A 137 27.76 -13.44 4.68
N VAL A 138 27.39 -12.86 5.82
CA VAL A 138 28.21 -12.82 7.03
C VAL A 138 27.52 -13.65 8.10
N ASN A 139 28.10 -14.78 8.47
CA ASN A 139 27.62 -15.66 9.52
C ASN A 139 28.45 -15.41 10.79
N LEU A 140 27.95 -14.52 11.64
CA LEU A 140 28.67 -14.08 12.85
C LEU A 140 28.84 -15.21 13.86
N PRO A 141 30.03 -15.33 14.50
CA PRO A 141 30.18 -16.14 15.67
C PRO A 141 29.30 -15.66 16.84
N SER A 142 28.91 -16.55 17.73
CA SER A 142 28.01 -16.26 18.85
C SER A 142 28.49 -15.18 19.84
N THR A 143 29.73 -14.72 19.71
CA THR A 143 30.37 -13.76 20.62
C THR A 143 30.70 -12.42 19.99
N THR A 144 30.23 -12.16 18.75
CA THR A 144 30.59 -10.95 18.01
C THR A 144 29.37 -10.31 17.36
N SER A 145 29.47 -8.99 17.11
CA SER A 145 28.59 -8.21 16.23
C SER A 145 29.38 -7.77 15.01
N GLY A 146 28.73 -7.64 13.86
CA GLY A 146 29.29 -6.84 12.76
C GLY A 146 29.48 -5.40 13.21
N GLN A 147 30.56 -4.75 12.79
CA GLN A 147 30.87 -3.37 13.19
C GLN A 147 31.16 -2.49 11.98
N TRP A 148 30.33 -1.48 11.78
CA TRP A 148 30.53 -0.47 10.75
C TRP A 148 30.68 0.93 11.36
N GLU A 149 31.61 1.69 10.84
CA GLU A 149 31.85 3.06 11.26
C GLU A 149 31.96 4.01 10.09
N GLY A 150 31.66 5.29 10.31
CA GLY A 150 31.70 6.33 9.30
C GLY A 150 30.57 6.28 8.30
N ASN A 151 30.87 6.56 7.04
CA ASN A 151 29.88 6.60 5.97
C ASN A 151 29.77 5.23 5.29
N CYS A 152 28.68 4.52 5.54
CA CYS A 152 28.39 3.21 4.97
C CYS A 152 27.33 3.32 3.88
N LYS A 153 27.61 2.81 2.69
CA LYS A 153 26.71 2.88 1.56
C LYS A 153 26.62 1.56 0.80
N LEU A 154 25.39 1.10 0.58
CA LEU A 154 25.06 -0.01 -0.29
C LEU A 154 24.34 0.54 -1.51
N ALA A 155 24.71 0.05 -2.71
CA ALA A 155 24.20 0.56 -3.99
C ALA A 155 24.03 -0.54 -5.04
N GLY A 156 23.45 -0.20 -6.17
CA GLY A 156 23.21 -1.12 -7.27
C GLY A 156 22.29 -2.27 -6.83
N SER A 157 22.68 -3.50 -7.10
CA SER A 157 21.99 -4.73 -6.68
C SER A 157 22.67 -5.41 -5.48
N ALA A 158 23.42 -4.66 -4.66
CA ALA A 158 24.11 -5.22 -3.49
C ALA A 158 23.13 -5.92 -2.53
N LYS A 159 23.46 -7.15 -2.14
CA LYS A 159 22.70 -7.90 -1.14
C LYS A 159 23.63 -8.31 -0.01
N VAL A 160 23.42 -7.73 1.16
CA VAL A 160 24.23 -8.01 2.36
C VAL A 160 23.35 -8.66 3.41
N THR A 161 23.75 -9.83 3.87
CA THR A 161 23.04 -10.57 4.92
C THR A 161 23.99 -10.79 6.09
N TYR A 162 23.66 -10.25 7.24
CA TYR A 162 24.27 -10.58 8.52
C TYR A 162 23.35 -11.53 9.27
N THR A 163 23.87 -12.68 9.61
CA THR A 163 23.19 -13.66 10.46
C THR A 163 23.95 -13.78 11.75
N GLY A 164 23.28 -13.45 12.87
CA GLY A 164 23.83 -13.56 14.20
C GLY A 164 23.18 -14.68 14.99
N CYS A 165 23.96 -15.46 15.74
CA CYS A 165 23.47 -16.57 16.56
C CYS A 165 23.79 -16.39 18.06
N GLY A 166 24.11 -15.17 18.50
CA GLY A 166 24.64 -14.95 19.83
C GLY A 166 23.91 -13.93 20.69
N ASN A 167 24.60 -13.53 21.75
CA ASN A 167 24.11 -12.61 22.77
C ASN A 167 24.37 -11.13 22.44
N TYR A 168 24.59 -10.80 21.18
CA TYR A 168 24.94 -9.44 20.75
C TYR A 168 24.07 -9.00 19.58
N SER A 169 23.90 -7.70 19.44
CA SER A 169 23.24 -7.12 18.27
C SER A 169 23.94 -7.54 16.98
N VAL A 170 23.15 -7.84 15.96
CA VAL A 170 23.66 -8.46 14.72
C VAL A 170 24.63 -7.52 14.01
N LEU A 171 24.24 -6.26 13.81
CA LEU A 171 25.09 -5.24 13.20
C LEU A 171 25.05 -3.97 14.05
N LYS A 172 26.24 -3.40 14.30
CA LYS A 172 26.44 -2.14 15.00
C LYS A 172 27.04 -1.10 14.08
N LEU A 173 26.45 0.08 14.07
CA LEU A 173 26.93 1.24 13.33
C LEU A 173 27.33 2.34 14.31
N GLY A 174 28.57 2.86 14.21
CA GLY A 174 28.93 4.09 14.89
C GLY A 174 29.46 3.94 16.30
N GLN A 175 30.18 2.89 16.63
CA GLN A 175 30.84 2.75 17.96
C GLN A 175 32.11 3.63 18.13
N GLY A 176 32.62 4.23 17.05
CA GLY A 176 33.82 5.06 17.06
C GLY A 176 33.53 6.50 17.51
N ASN A 177 34.40 7.06 18.34
CA ASN A 177 34.25 8.41 18.89
C ASN A 177 34.63 9.52 17.90
N GLY A 178 33.79 10.56 17.79
CA GLY A 178 34.14 11.84 17.21
C GLY A 178 34.03 11.95 15.67
N ILE A 179 33.32 11.03 15.03
CA ILE A 179 32.98 11.12 13.59
C ILE A 179 31.47 10.99 13.37
N THR A 180 30.99 11.54 12.26
CA THR A 180 29.61 11.34 11.83
C THR A 180 29.45 9.96 11.21
N HIS A 181 28.40 9.28 11.58
CA HIS A 181 28.05 7.96 11.04
C HIS A 181 26.79 8.03 10.22
N SER A 182 26.75 7.29 9.11
CA SER A 182 25.54 7.16 8.28
C SER A 182 25.48 5.79 7.60
N LEU A 183 24.26 5.30 7.43
CA LEU A 183 23.96 4.16 6.60
C LEU A 183 23.01 4.61 5.49
N THR A 184 23.45 4.44 4.23
CA THR A 184 22.62 4.74 3.07
C THR A 184 22.45 3.49 2.22
N LEU A 185 21.23 3.08 1.99
CA LEU A 185 20.86 2.07 1.01
C LEU A 185 20.14 2.76 -0.14
N LYS A 186 20.58 2.46 -1.38
CA LYS A 186 19.96 3.03 -2.57
C LYS A 186 19.89 2.05 -3.74
N ASP A 187 19.29 2.49 -4.82
CA ASP A 187 19.04 1.69 -6.02
C ASP A 187 18.18 0.44 -5.65
N ASN A 188 18.67 -0.78 -5.87
CA ASN A 188 18.02 -2.03 -5.46
C ASN A 188 18.80 -2.75 -4.34
N ALA A 189 19.62 -2.03 -3.59
CA ALA A 189 20.43 -2.62 -2.54
C ALA A 189 19.57 -3.13 -1.38
N SER A 190 20.01 -4.23 -0.77
CA SER A 190 19.33 -4.83 0.37
C SER A 190 20.29 -5.20 1.51
N LEU A 191 19.82 -4.94 2.74
CA LEU A 191 20.53 -5.31 3.97
C LEU A 191 19.59 -6.11 4.87
N TYR A 192 20.07 -7.25 5.33
CA TYR A 192 19.38 -8.13 6.25
C TYR A 192 20.22 -8.28 7.53
N CYS A 193 19.63 -7.95 8.67
CA CYS A 193 20.22 -8.13 10.01
C CYS A 193 19.33 -9.08 10.80
N VAL A 194 19.57 -10.37 10.67
CA VAL A 194 18.67 -11.44 11.11
C VAL A 194 19.34 -12.33 12.15
N GLN A 195 18.61 -12.73 13.18
CA GLN A 195 19.03 -13.77 14.11
C GLN A 195 18.73 -15.18 13.56
N ASP A 196 19.71 -16.08 13.67
CA ASP A 196 19.61 -17.45 13.13
C ASP A 196 18.88 -18.41 14.09
N ASP A 197 18.93 -18.18 15.41
CA ASP A 197 18.34 -19.09 16.38
C ASP A 197 17.35 -18.40 17.34
N ALA A 198 16.07 -18.81 17.22
CA ALA A 198 15.00 -18.38 18.11
C ALA A 198 15.10 -18.95 19.53
N SER A 199 15.90 -20.00 19.75
CA SER A 199 15.95 -20.77 21.01
C SER A 199 16.95 -20.23 22.00
N VAL A 200 17.89 -19.38 21.62
CA VAL A 200 18.91 -18.83 22.50
C VAL A 200 18.32 -17.66 23.29
N ALA A 201 17.96 -17.93 24.54
CA ALA A 201 17.65 -16.88 25.50
C ALA A 201 18.94 -16.10 25.80
N SER A 202 19.10 -14.94 25.15
CA SER A 202 20.22 -14.05 25.50
C SER A 202 19.93 -13.31 26.82
N PRO A 203 20.88 -13.22 27.75
CA PRO A 203 20.74 -12.35 28.91
C PRO A 203 20.95 -10.87 28.59
N TYR A 204 21.28 -10.54 27.33
CA TYR A 204 21.52 -9.19 26.85
C TYR A 204 20.54 -8.81 25.75
N PRO A 205 20.21 -7.51 25.60
CA PRO A 205 19.43 -7.04 24.48
C PRO A 205 20.14 -7.37 23.15
N VAL A 206 19.39 -7.91 22.21
CA VAL A 206 19.90 -8.29 20.88
C VAL A 206 19.08 -7.57 19.85
N SER A 207 19.61 -6.46 19.35
CA SER A 207 19.00 -5.72 18.24
C SER A 207 19.48 -6.27 16.90
N GLY A 208 18.61 -6.18 15.89
CA GLY A 208 19.03 -6.49 14.51
C GLY A 208 20.06 -5.48 14.03
N LEU A 209 19.71 -4.21 14.04
CA LEU A 209 20.60 -3.09 13.71
C LEU A 209 20.62 -2.10 14.87
N GLU A 210 21.81 -1.78 15.36
CA GLU A 210 22.03 -0.84 16.45
C GLU A 210 22.96 0.29 16.00
N CYS A 211 22.46 1.54 16.04
CA CYS A 211 23.16 2.72 15.55
C CYS A 211 23.41 3.71 16.70
N PHE A 212 24.66 4.16 16.86
CA PHE A 212 25.12 4.99 17.95
C PHE A 212 25.53 6.39 17.50
N GLN A 213 25.68 7.31 18.44
CA GLN A 213 26.27 8.63 18.27
C GLN A 213 25.61 9.50 17.17
N GLY A 214 24.28 9.49 17.13
CA GLY A 214 23.52 10.26 16.15
C GLY A 214 23.65 9.72 14.72
N ALA A 215 24.03 8.44 14.57
CA ALA A 215 24.10 7.79 13.28
C ALA A 215 22.74 7.80 12.58
N THR A 216 22.73 8.22 11.31
CA THR A 216 21.52 8.33 10.49
C THR A 216 21.35 7.14 9.57
N ILE A 217 20.10 6.77 9.30
CA ILE A 217 19.75 5.73 8.33
C ILE A 217 18.92 6.36 7.22
N THR A 218 19.31 6.15 5.96
CA THR A 218 18.57 6.58 4.78
C THR A 218 18.37 5.43 3.83
N LEU A 219 17.12 5.13 3.51
CA LEU A 219 16.71 4.20 2.46
C LEU A 219 16.05 5.00 1.35
N GLN A 220 16.49 4.80 0.10
CA GLN A 220 15.96 5.50 -1.06
C GLN A 220 15.85 4.59 -2.29
N ASP A 221 15.24 5.08 -3.35
CA ASP A 221 14.95 4.34 -4.58
C ASP A 221 14.12 3.07 -4.28
N ASN A 222 14.61 1.86 -4.55
CA ASN A 222 13.96 0.58 -4.25
C ASN A 222 14.71 -0.20 -3.16
N ALA A 223 15.47 0.47 -2.32
CA ALA A 223 16.28 -0.17 -1.29
C ALA A 223 15.43 -0.93 -0.26
N TYR A 224 16.00 -1.98 0.32
CA TYR A 224 15.35 -2.81 1.31
C TYR A 224 16.22 -3.02 2.55
N LEU A 225 15.66 -2.74 3.73
CA LEU A 225 16.27 -3.09 5.02
C LEU A 225 15.33 -3.98 5.82
N GLU A 226 15.84 -5.12 6.27
CA GLU A 226 15.15 -5.99 7.22
C GLU A 226 16.00 -6.19 8.46
N ALA A 227 15.42 -5.92 9.63
CA ALA A 227 16.09 -6.08 10.91
C ALA A 227 15.20 -6.81 11.92
N GLU A 228 15.77 -7.82 12.58
CA GLU A 228 15.08 -8.62 13.59
C GLU A 228 15.79 -8.50 14.94
N GLY A 229 15.06 -8.00 15.94
CA GLY A 229 15.51 -7.92 17.33
C GLY A 229 14.88 -9.02 18.18
N ARG A 230 15.67 -9.55 19.15
CA ARG A 230 15.19 -10.63 20.02
C ARG A 230 14.89 -10.18 21.42
N ALA A 231 13.89 -10.85 21.97
CA ALA A 231 13.51 -10.70 23.36
C ALA A 231 14.63 -11.16 24.28
N THR A 232 14.76 -10.43 25.35
CA THR A 232 15.44 -10.89 26.53
C THR A 232 14.53 -10.74 27.73
N SER A 233 14.73 -11.59 28.73
CA SER A 233 14.16 -11.38 30.05
C SER A 233 15.01 -10.33 30.78
N GLY A 234 14.89 -9.06 30.49
CA GLY A 234 15.70 -8.05 31.15
C GLY A 234 15.26 -6.62 30.86
N ASP A 235 15.85 -5.65 31.56
CA ASP A 235 15.46 -4.23 31.55
C ASP A 235 15.73 -3.50 30.19
N HIS A 236 16.37 -4.16 29.22
CA HIS A 236 16.69 -3.60 27.92
C HIS A 236 16.51 -4.65 26.81
N PRO A 237 15.28 -4.92 26.40
CA PRO A 237 15.02 -5.84 25.30
C PRO A 237 15.54 -5.30 23.96
N GLY A 238 15.98 -6.20 23.07
CA GLY A 238 16.52 -5.84 21.75
C GLY A 238 15.46 -5.34 20.79
N CYS A 239 15.78 -4.26 20.07
CA CYS A 239 14.97 -3.69 19.04
C CYS A 239 15.24 -4.32 17.66
N GLY A 240 14.31 -4.22 16.72
CA GLY A 240 14.61 -4.52 15.32
C GLY A 240 15.67 -3.53 14.81
N VAL A 241 15.36 -2.24 14.89
CA VAL A 241 16.28 -1.13 14.65
C VAL A 241 16.30 -0.23 15.89
N LEU A 242 17.48 -0.02 16.45
CA LEU A 242 17.74 0.96 17.51
C LEU A 242 18.67 2.04 16.96
N ALA A 243 18.27 3.31 16.97
CA ALA A 243 19.04 4.40 16.38
C ALA A 243 19.09 5.63 17.29
N ASP A 244 20.28 6.26 17.39
CA ASP A 244 20.44 7.55 18.06
C ASP A 244 20.08 8.74 17.17
N GLY A 245 20.09 8.56 15.84
CA GLY A 245 19.84 9.61 14.86
C GLY A 245 18.60 9.39 14.02
N ASP A 246 18.41 10.26 13.05
CA ASP A 246 17.24 10.27 12.17
C ASP A 246 17.19 9.01 11.28
N ILE A 247 15.98 8.52 11.06
CA ILE A 247 15.68 7.44 10.09
C ILE A 247 14.79 8.01 9.00
N LEU A 248 15.22 7.87 7.75
CA LEU A 248 14.49 8.29 6.56
C LEU A 248 14.27 7.11 5.62
N VAL A 249 13.02 6.84 5.30
CA VAL A 249 12.59 5.90 4.25
C VAL A 249 11.88 6.71 3.18
N GLN A 250 12.39 6.70 1.94
CA GLN A 250 11.82 7.51 0.87
C GLN A 250 11.70 6.77 -0.45
N ASP A 251 11.07 7.40 -1.43
CA ASP A 251 10.82 6.88 -2.77
C ASP A 251 9.99 5.58 -2.73
N ASN A 252 10.53 4.44 -3.17
CA ASN A 252 9.91 3.12 -3.11
C ASN A 252 10.62 2.18 -2.12
N ALA A 253 11.50 2.70 -1.28
CA ALA A 253 12.27 1.89 -0.35
C ALA A 253 11.36 1.22 0.70
N THR A 254 11.80 0.08 1.20
CA THR A 254 11.09 -0.67 2.23
C THR A 254 11.96 -0.85 3.47
N LEU A 255 11.41 -0.49 4.62
CA LEU A 255 11.95 -0.83 5.93
C LEU A 255 11.03 -1.84 6.61
N LYS A 256 11.58 -3.01 6.93
CA LYS A 256 10.90 -4.04 7.71
C LYS A 256 11.64 -4.27 9.01
N ALA A 257 10.95 -4.20 10.14
CA ALA A 257 11.54 -4.46 11.45
C ALA A 257 10.59 -5.29 12.31
N THR A 258 11.16 -6.29 12.98
CA THR A 258 10.42 -7.11 13.94
C THR A 258 11.22 -7.23 15.24
N ALA A 259 10.53 -7.19 16.37
CA ALA A 259 11.17 -7.35 17.67
C ALA A 259 10.18 -7.80 18.74
N TYR A 260 10.71 -8.29 19.85
CA TYR A 260 9.94 -8.42 21.08
C TYR A 260 9.74 -7.05 21.75
N ALA A 261 10.80 -6.23 21.81
CA ALA A 261 10.74 -4.83 22.23
C ALA A 261 10.21 -3.93 21.09
N GLU A 262 10.62 -2.67 21.03
CA GLU A 262 10.30 -1.79 19.92
C GLU A 262 10.80 -2.37 18.59
N ALA A 263 9.92 -2.50 17.59
CA ALA A 263 10.41 -2.89 16.28
C ALA A 263 11.38 -1.84 15.75
N ILE A 264 11.07 -0.56 15.96
CA ILE A 264 11.97 0.56 15.69
C ILE A 264 11.95 1.51 16.90
N SER A 265 13.12 1.84 17.42
CA SER A 265 13.31 2.87 18.44
C SER A 265 14.35 3.88 17.96
N THR A 266 14.02 5.17 17.96
CA THR A 266 14.98 6.22 17.60
C THR A 266 14.87 7.43 18.51
N TRP A 267 16.03 8.00 18.88
CA TRP A 267 16.10 9.31 19.55
C TRP A 267 16.02 10.48 18.57
N GLY A 268 16.14 10.22 17.26
CA GLY A 268 15.93 11.18 16.18
C GLY A 268 14.50 11.20 15.64
N ARG A 269 14.33 11.82 14.50
CA ARG A 269 13.08 11.80 13.72
C ARG A 269 12.93 10.48 12.98
N PHE A 270 11.70 10.03 12.87
CA PHE A 270 11.34 8.91 12.02
C PHE A 270 10.49 9.42 10.85
N THR A 271 11.00 9.31 9.63
CA THR A 271 10.33 9.84 8.44
C THR A 271 10.12 8.74 7.39
N VAL A 272 8.88 8.62 6.90
CA VAL A 272 8.51 7.81 5.73
C VAL A 272 7.94 8.75 4.67
N ASN A 273 8.75 9.06 3.68
CA ASN A 273 8.43 10.01 2.60
C ASN A 273 8.26 9.26 1.26
N GLY A 274 7.12 8.67 1.04
CA GLY A 274 6.94 7.59 0.07
C GLY A 274 7.38 6.25 0.69
N GLY A 275 7.54 5.23 -0.11
CA GLY A 275 8.04 3.94 0.34
C GLY A 275 7.11 3.16 1.27
N LYS A 276 7.65 2.08 1.84
CA LYS A 276 6.89 1.16 2.66
C LYS A 276 7.55 0.90 4.01
N LEU A 277 6.75 0.94 5.07
CA LEU A 277 7.12 0.53 6.42
C LEU A 277 6.31 -0.68 6.85
N ILE A 278 6.99 -1.72 7.34
CA ILE A 278 6.36 -2.91 7.93
C ILE A 278 7.01 -3.17 9.26
N VAL A 279 6.28 -2.96 10.36
CA VAL A 279 6.83 -3.16 11.70
C VAL A 279 5.92 -4.00 12.56
N LYS A 280 6.54 -4.85 13.39
CA LYS A 280 5.83 -5.64 14.39
C LYS A 280 6.66 -5.72 15.68
N SER A 281 6.06 -5.23 16.76
CA SER A 281 6.54 -5.44 18.12
C SER A 281 5.60 -6.40 18.86
N GLU A 282 6.17 -7.31 19.68
CA GLU A 282 5.38 -8.28 20.44
C GLU A 282 5.06 -7.78 21.85
N ASN A 283 5.87 -6.88 22.43
CA ASN A 283 5.73 -6.45 23.83
C ASN A 283 6.01 -4.96 24.06
N SER A 284 6.14 -4.17 23.00
CA SER A 284 6.40 -2.73 23.09
C SER A 284 5.77 -1.98 21.91
N ASN A 285 6.28 -0.79 21.58
CA ASN A 285 5.79 0.00 20.45
C ASN A 285 6.23 -0.60 19.11
N GLY A 286 5.41 -0.45 18.09
CA GLY A 286 5.84 -0.74 16.73
C GLY A 286 6.98 0.20 16.33
N VAL A 287 6.73 1.50 16.36
CA VAL A 287 7.72 2.57 16.18
C VAL A 287 7.67 3.51 17.38
N TYR A 288 8.80 3.76 18.01
CA TYR A 288 9.01 4.82 18.97
C TYR A 288 10.00 5.85 18.41
N SER A 289 9.60 7.13 18.41
CA SER A 289 10.48 8.26 18.09
C SER A 289 10.46 9.28 19.23
N ASP A 290 11.63 9.64 19.75
CA ASP A 290 11.74 10.68 20.78
C ASP A 290 11.48 12.09 20.25
N VAL A 291 11.45 12.25 18.94
CA VAL A 291 11.09 13.48 18.25
C VAL A 291 9.73 13.29 17.54
N THR A 292 9.68 13.27 16.24
CA THR A 292 8.46 13.14 15.46
C THR A 292 8.41 11.87 14.62
N ILE A 293 7.20 11.42 14.32
CA ILE A 293 6.93 10.48 13.25
C ILE A 293 6.24 11.25 12.13
N ASP A 294 6.87 11.32 10.95
CA ASP A 294 6.38 12.03 9.78
C ASP A 294 6.18 11.05 8.62
N ILE A 295 4.92 10.84 8.20
CA ILE A 295 4.53 9.92 7.12
C ILE A 295 3.88 10.73 6.01
N SER A 296 4.40 10.65 4.77
CA SER A 296 3.94 11.50 3.68
C SER A 296 4.17 10.88 2.29
N ASN A 297 3.62 11.53 1.25
CA ASN A 297 3.90 11.27 -0.16
C ASN A 297 3.59 9.84 -0.63
N ASN A 298 2.36 9.39 -0.42
CA ASN A 298 1.86 8.06 -0.78
C ASN A 298 2.60 6.92 -0.05
N ALA A 299 3.12 7.19 1.14
CA ALA A 299 3.71 6.15 1.97
C ALA A 299 2.67 5.11 2.37
N THR A 300 3.12 3.86 2.47
CA THR A 300 2.31 2.75 2.98
C THR A 300 2.92 2.24 4.27
N VAL A 301 2.15 2.25 5.36
CA VAL A 301 2.60 1.85 6.68
C VAL A 301 1.72 0.73 7.22
N GLU A 302 2.35 -0.37 7.60
CA GLU A 302 1.75 -1.48 8.35
C GLU A 302 2.51 -1.61 9.68
N ALA A 303 1.92 -1.14 10.77
CA ALA A 303 2.55 -1.11 12.08
C ALA A 303 1.72 -1.87 13.12
N THR A 304 2.35 -2.74 13.88
CA THR A 304 1.74 -3.43 15.01
C THR A 304 2.62 -3.26 16.25
N GLY A 305 2.03 -2.87 17.36
CA GLY A 305 2.65 -2.80 18.67
C GLY A 305 1.80 -3.50 19.72
N TYR A 306 2.42 -3.98 20.79
CA TYR A 306 1.71 -4.34 22.02
C TYR A 306 1.16 -3.07 22.68
N TYR A 307 2.03 -2.05 22.83
CA TYR A 307 1.69 -0.65 23.09
C TYR A 307 1.35 0.07 21.78
N PRO A 308 1.39 1.41 21.67
CA PRO A 308 1.09 2.06 20.41
C PRO A 308 1.91 1.53 19.22
N ALA A 309 1.22 1.27 18.12
CA ALA A 309 1.92 0.89 16.91
C ALA A 309 2.83 2.02 16.40
N LEU A 310 2.39 3.28 16.56
CA LEU A 310 3.16 4.49 16.24
C LEU A 310 3.14 5.43 17.44
N PHE A 311 4.31 5.68 18.01
CA PHE A 311 4.48 6.60 19.14
C PHE A 311 5.49 7.70 18.80
N GLY A 312 5.02 8.93 18.58
CA GLY A 312 5.86 10.13 18.40
C GLY A 312 5.83 11.02 19.64
N ASN A 313 6.97 11.17 20.33
CA ASN A 313 7.02 11.90 21.59
C ASN A 313 6.65 13.38 21.43
N THR A 314 7.11 14.06 20.36
CA THR A 314 6.82 15.47 20.12
C THR A 314 5.79 15.71 19.01
N GLY A 315 5.32 14.67 18.33
CA GLY A 315 4.26 14.77 17.32
C GLY A 315 4.20 13.56 16.38
N VAL A 316 3.04 13.39 15.75
CA VAL A 316 2.84 12.48 14.62
C VAL A 316 2.14 13.23 13.51
N THR A 317 2.72 13.23 12.32
CA THR A 317 2.13 13.80 11.11
C THR A 317 1.92 12.72 10.06
N ILE A 318 0.70 12.60 9.55
CA ILE A 318 0.37 11.68 8.46
C ILE A 318 -0.31 12.48 7.35
N ALA A 319 0.28 12.53 6.16
CA ALA A 319 -0.25 13.27 5.04
C ALA A 319 -0.16 12.49 3.72
N ASN A 320 -1.25 12.51 2.93
CA ASN A 320 -1.31 11.86 1.61
C ASN A 320 -0.79 10.42 1.63
N SER A 321 -1.21 9.60 2.60
CA SER A 321 -0.63 8.28 2.84
C SER A 321 -1.68 7.27 3.32
N THR A 322 -1.32 5.99 3.26
CA THR A 322 -2.15 4.90 3.80
C THR A 322 -1.45 4.27 4.99
N VAL A 323 -2.11 4.27 6.14
CA VAL A 323 -1.56 3.77 7.40
C VAL A 323 -2.51 2.75 8.02
N LYS A 324 -2.00 1.55 8.25
CA LYS A 324 -2.63 0.56 9.13
C LYS A 324 -1.79 0.45 10.40
N ALA A 325 -2.37 0.83 11.53
CA ALA A 325 -1.74 0.79 12.84
C ALA A 325 -2.58 -0.06 13.80
N VAL A 326 -1.95 -0.97 14.51
CA VAL A 326 -2.61 -1.89 15.47
C VAL A 326 -1.91 -1.81 16.81
N GLY A 327 -2.59 -1.26 17.83
CA GLY A 327 -2.17 -1.32 19.23
C GLY A 327 -2.94 -2.42 19.95
N THR A 328 -2.27 -3.52 20.31
CA THR A 328 -2.97 -4.70 20.83
C THR A 328 -3.41 -4.57 22.29
N ASP A 329 -2.75 -3.72 23.07
CA ASP A 329 -3.07 -3.43 24.48
C ASP A 329 -3.03 -1.92 24.78
N ASP A 330 -3.08 -1.06 23.76
CA ASP A 330 -3.05 0.40 23.87
C ASP A 330 -3.72 1.06 22.64
N ALA A 331 -3.58 2.38 22.52
CA ALA A 331 -3.92 3.13 21.32
C ALA A 331 -3.12 2.66 20.11
N ALA A 332 -3.68 2.77 18.91
CA ALA A 332 -2.92 2.43 17.72
C ALA A 332 -1.88 3.51 17.35
N ILE A 333 -2.27 4.79 17.46
CA ILE A 333 -1.40 5.94 17.20
C ILE A 333 -1.43 6.86 18.42
N PHE A 334 -0.26 7.17 18.95
CA PHE A 334 -0.12 8.00 20.14
C PHE A 334 0.93 9.10 19.99
N SER A 335 0.64 10.28 20.55
CA SER A 335 1.63 11.34 20.74
C SER A 335 1.46 12.05 22.08
N ARG A 336 2.57 12.35 22.75
CA ARG A 336 2.56 13.24 23.93
C ARG A 336 2.34 14.72 23.58
N ASN A 337 2.28 15.05 22.31
CA ASN A 337 2.01 16.41 21.84
C ASN A 337 0.80 16.38 20.90
N THR A 338 0.96 16.73 19.65
CA THR A 338 -0.13 16.82 18.66
C THR A 338 -0.05 15.69 17.63
N ILE A 339 -1.21 15.32 17.08
CA ILE A 339 -1.31 14.47 15.90
C ILE A 339 -1.98 15.28 14.79
N THR A 340 -1.37 15.30 13.60
CA THR A 340 -1.93 15.97 12.41
C THR A 340 -2.14 14.94 11.31
N LEU A 341 -3.39 14.80 10.87
CA LEU A 341 -3.82 13.85 9.84
C LEU A 341 -4.40 14.63 8.68
N ASN A 342 -3.84 14.45 7.49
CA ASN A 342 -4.23 15.20 6.31
C ASN A 342 -4.33 14.29 5.07
N ASN A 343 -5.46 14.33 4.39
CA ASN A 343 -5.69 13.67 3.10
C ASN A 343 -5.18 12.22 3.04
N SER A 344 -5.53 11.41 4.05
CA SER A 344 -4.94 10.07 4.24
C SER A 344 -6.02 9.03 4.56
N ILE A 345 -5.70 7.76 4.28
CA ILE A 345 -6.47 6.61 4.75
C ILE A 345 -5.79 6.05 5.99
N ILE A 346 -6.52 5.96 7.08
CA ILE A 346 -6.00 5.52 8.37
C ILE A 346 -6.91 4.44 8.95
N ASP A 347 -6.34 3.27 9.15
CA ASP A 347 -6.95 2.16 9.88
C ASP A 347 -6.20 2.00 11.20
N ALA A 348 -6.82 2.48 12.29
CA ALA A 348 -6.22 2.54 13.62
C ALA A 348 -6.97 1.62 14.58
N GLU A 349 -6.51 0.37 14.65
CA GLU A 349 -7.08 -0.65 15.54
C GLU A 349 -6.45 -0.54 16.93
N ALA A 350 -7.25 -0.20 17.95
CA ALA A 350 -6.82 -0.16 19.33
C ALA A 350 -7.49 -1.26 20.17
N HIS A 351 -6.89 -1.57 21.32
CA HIS A 351 -7.56 -2.37 22.33
C HIS A 351 -8.89 -1.73 22.76
N PHE A 352 -9.85 -2.52 23.19
CA PHE A 352 -11.22 -2.05 23.47
C PHE A 352 -11.33 -0.98 24.57
N ASP A 353 -10.34 -0.87 25.46
CA ASP A 353 -10.30 0.12 26.56
C ASP A 353 -9.60 1.43 26.17
N TYR A 354 -8.99 1.50 24.96
CA TYR A 354 -8.22 2.65 24.52
C TYR A 354 -8.85 3.33 23.29
N HIS A 355 -8.42 4.53 22.99
CA HIS A 355 -8.80 5.26 21.78
C HIS A 355 -7.95 4.82 20.59
N GLY A 356 -8.53 4.81 19.37
CA GLY A 356 -7.77 4.47 18.17
C GLY A 356 -6.58 5.40 17.97
N ILE A 357 -6.79 6.69 18.18
CA ILE A 357 -5.80 7.76 18.02
C ILE A 357 -5.86 8.66 19.27
N SER A 358 -4.72 8.84 19.92
CA SER A 358 -4.62 9.59 21.18
C SER A 358 -3.49 10.59 21.16
N ALA A 359 -3.75 11.83 21.56
CA ALA A 359 -2.77 12.91 21.62
C ALA A 359 -3.02 13.86 22.78
N THR A 360 -1.99 14.13 23.60
CA THR A 360 -2.13 14.99 24.79
C THR A 360 -2.57 16.41 24.45
N ASN A 361 -2.10 16.99 23.35
CA ASN A 361 -2.41 18.36 22.93
C ASN A 361 -3.39 18.43 21.75
N GLY A 362 -4.08 17.31 21.47
CA GLY A 362 -5.16 17.22 20.51
C GLY A 362 -4.78 16.71 19.13
N VAL A 363 -5.82 16.33 18.39
CA VAL A 363 -5.72 15.76 17.05
C VAL A 363 -6.35 16.71 16.04
N GLN A 364 -5.67 16.99 14.95
CA GLN A 364 -6.18 17.75 13.80
C GLN A 364 -6.42 16.79 12.65
N VAL A 365 -7.60 16.88 12.00
CA VAL A 365 -7.99 15.94 10.92
C VAL A 365 -8.62 16.72 9.78
N ILE A 366 -8.05 16.59 8.58
CA ILE A 366 -8.58 17.24 7.38
C ILE A 366 -8.49 16.27 6.19
N GLY A 367 -9.61 16.05 5.50
CA GLY A 367 -9.64 15.29 4.26
C GLY A 367 -9.34 13.80 4.41
N CYS A 368 -9.51 13.21 5.58
CA CYS A 368 -9.12 11.83 5.85
C CYS A 368 -10.30 10.85 5.78
N TRP A 369 -9.96 9.60 5.46
CA TRP A 369 -10.81 8.44 5.70
C TRP A 369 -10.21 7.63 6.85
N ILE A 370 -10.88 7.64 8.01
CA ILE A 370 -10.37 7.03 9.24
C ILE A 370 -11.31 5.93 9.71
N ASN A 371 -10.75 4.75 9.98
CA ASN A 371 -11.43 3.66 10.65
C ASN A 371 -10.73 3.32 11.98
N THR A 372 -11.50 3.18 13.06
CA THR A 372 -10.96 2.84 14.39
C THR A 372 -11.81 1.78 15.08
N THR A 373 -11.20 1.02 16.00
CA THR A 373 -11.88 -0.04 16.75
C THR A 373 -11.92 0.19 18.26
N GLY A 374 -11.17 1.13 18.80
CA GLY A 374 -11.09 1.43 20.24
C GLY A 374 -12.39 1.93 20.88
N THR A 375 -12.31 2.48 22.10
CA THR A 375 -13.46 3.00 22.84
C THR A 375 -14.13 4.12 22.07
N GLU A 376 -13.34 5.05 21.60
CA GLU A 376 -13.70 6.15 20.69
C GLU A 376 -12.61 6.35 19.66
N THR A 377 -12.88 7.15 18.63
CA THR A 377 -11.87 7.44 17.59
C THR A 377 -10.71 8.23 18.17
N PHE A 378 -11.00 9.21 19.03
CA PHE A 378 -10.02 10.14 19.61
C PHE A 378 -10.18 10.25 21.13
N ASP A 379 -9.06 10.45 21.84
CA ASP A 379 -8.99 10.64 23.29
C ASP A 379 -9.63 11.95 23.77
N SER A 380 -9.58 12.99 22.97
CA SER A 380 -10.15 14.30 23.26
C SER A 380 -11.00 14.79 22.10
N ASP A 381 -11.92 15.70 22.40
CA ASP A 381 -12.69 16.35 21.34
C ASP A 381 -11.70 17.01 20.37
N PRO A 382 -11.57 16.52 19.13
CA PRO A 382 -10.52 16.97 18.24
C PRO A 382 -10.75 18.46 17.91
N ASN A 383 -9.78 19.28 18.21
CA ASN A 383 -9.77 20.70 17.85
C ASN A 383 -9.55 20.83 16.33
N GLY A 384 -10.58 20.52 15.54
CA GLY A 384 -10.54 20.71 14.10
C GLY A 384 -10.61 19.43 13.28
N ILE A 385 -11.76 18.75 13.31
CA ILE A 385 -12.11 17.78 12.26
C ILE A 385 -12.81 18.53 11.13
N ALA A 386 -12.28 18.46 9.93
CA ALA A 386 -12.90 19.03 8.74
C ALA A 386 -12.87 18.03 7.57
N ASP A 387 -13.93 18.06 6.78
CA ASP A 387 -14.00 17.45 5.45
C ASP A 387 -13.53 15.98 5.40
N SER A 388 -13.93 15.16 6.38
CA SER A 388 -13.42 13.82 6.61
C SER A 388 -14.53 12.77 6.74
N VAL A 389 -14.16 11.49 6.59
CA VAL A 389 -15.02 10.35 6.88
C VAL A 389 -14.44 9.60 8.08
N LEU A 390 -15.24 9.46 9.13
CA LEU A 390 -14.82 8.81 10.37
C LEU A 390 -15.68 7.61 10.68
N PHE A 391 -15.04 6.45 10.88
CA PHE A 391 -15.66 5.25 11.40
C PHE A 391 -15.15 4.95 12.81
N ASN A 392 -16.04 4.54 13.67
CA ASN A 392 -15.73 3.90 14.94
C ASN A 392 -16.52 2.60 15.04
N LYS A 393 -15.84 1.49 15.27
CA LYS A 393 -16.47 0.15 15.36
C LYS A 393 -17.44 -0.09 14.20
N LYS A 394 -17.00 0.20 12.97
CA LYS A 394 -17.76 -0.04 11.72
C LYS A 394 -18.97 0.87 11.49
N VAL A 395 -19.21 1.84 12.36
CA VAL A 395 -20.25 2.87 12.15
C VAL A 395 -19.56 4.19 11.85
N GLY A 396 -19.81 4.71 10.65
CA GLY A 396 -19.15 5.91 10.15
C GLY A 396 -20.09 7.02 9.78
N LYS A 397 -19.54 8.23 9.76
CA LYS A 397 -20.22 9.44 9.29
C LYS A 397 -19.30 10.35 8.50
N VAL A 398 -19.88 11.07 7.58
CA VAL A 398 -19.21 12.16 6.86
C VAL A 398 -19.29 13.44 7.67
N ILE A 399 -18.20 14.20 7.72
CA ILE A 399 -18.08 15.51 8.36
C ILE A 399 -17.69 16.53 7.29
N GLY A 400 -18.43 17.63 7.19
CA GLY A 400 -18.17 18.71 6.22
C GLY A 400 -18.32 18.26 4.77
N ASN A 401 -17.39 18.70 3.91
CA ASN A 401 -17.36 18.38 2.50
C ASN A 401 -16.19 17.43 2.20
N ALA A 402 -16.33 16.17 2.65
CA ALA A 402 -15.28 15.18 2.52
C ALA A 402 -15.06 14.75 1.06
N SER A 403 -13.81 14.60 0.69
CA SER A 403 -13.37 13.97 -0.56
C SER A 403 -12.57 12.72 -0.25
N ILE A 404 -12.84 11.62 -0.92
CA ILE A 404 -12.13 10.36 -0.69
C ILE A 404 -10.70 10.49 -1.23
N PRO A 405 -9.64 10.24 -0.41
CA PRO A 405 -8.26 10.50 -0.82
C PRO A 405 -7.67 9.44 -1.76
N SER A 406 -8.19 8.21 -1.75
CA SER A 406 -7.83 7.11 -2.66
C SER A 406 -8.94 6.06 -2.67
N ASP A 407 -8.76 4.95 -3.39
CA ASP A 407 -9.73 3.84 -3.42
C ASP A 407 -10.05 3.35 -2.01
N VAL A 408 -11.35 3.22 -1.71
CA VAL A 408 -11.84 2.76 -0.41
C VAL A 408 -12.96 1.75 -0.56
N THR A 409 -13.11 0.90 0.46
CA THR A 409 -14.19 -0.07 0.57
C THR A 409 -14.99 0.17 1.84
N VAL A 410 -16.31 0.23 1.72
CA VAL A 410 -17.24 0.09 2.84
C VAL A 410 -17.57 -1.39 2.95
N GLU A 411 -16.99 -2.08 3.95
CA GLU A 411 -17.13 -3.52 4.11
C GLU A 411 -18.57 -3.94 4.46
N SER A 412 -18.89 -5.21 4.29
CA SER A 412 -20.27 -5.73 4.38
C SER A 412 -20.96 -5.51 5.74
N ASP A 413 -20.16 -5.33 6.80
CA ASP A 413 -20.61 -5.08 8.16
C ASP A 413 -20.47 -3.60 8.59
N MET A 414 -20.00 -2.74 7.68
CA MET A 414 -19.88 -1.31 7.91
C MET A 414 -21.15 -0.55 7.52
N LYS A 415 -21.38 0.55 8.25
CA LYS A 415 -22.47 1.49 8.00
C LYS A 415 -21.91 2.90 7.90
N LEU A 416 -22.12 3.56 6.78
CA LEU A 416 -21.73 4.96 6.56
C LEU A 416 -22.99 5.83 6.43
N THR A 417 -23.06 6.89 7.20
CA THR A 417 -24.09 7.92 7.05
C THR A 417 -23.47 9.18 6.42
N ILE A 418 -24.13 9.72 5.42
CA ILE A 418 -23.85 11.04 4.85
C ILE A 418 -24.96 11.98 5.35
N PRO A 419 -24.73 12.72 6.46
CA PRO A 419 -25.77 13.51 7.10
C PRO A 419 -26.26 14.70 6.24
N ALA A 420 -27.45 15.18 6.51
CA ALA A 420 -27.97 16.39 5.87
C ALA A 420 -27.01 17.58 6.07
N GLY A 421 -26.74 18.31 5.00
CA GLY A 421 -25.81 19.45 5.02
C GLY A 421 -24.34 19.07 4.86
N THR A 422 -24.02 17.78 4.71
CA THR A 422 -22.65 17.32 4.39
C THR A 422 -22.57 16.79 2.95
N THR A 423 -21.35 16.72 2.42
CA THR A 423 -21.09 16.23 1.07
C THR A 423 -19.99 15.17 1.11
N LEU A 424 -20.22 14.04 0.42
CA LEU A 424 -19.16 13.08 0.11
C LEU A 424 -18.86 13.15 -1.39
N THR A 425 -17.61 13.42 -1.74
CA THR A 425 -17.14 13.43 -3.12
C THR A 425 -16.29 12.20 -3.39
N VAL A 426 -16.61 11.45 -4.45
CA VAL A 426 -15.77 10.41 -5.04
C VAL A 426 -15.10 11.04 -6.26
N PRO A 427 -13.82 11.42 -6.18
CA PRO A 427 -13.10 12.09 -7.27
C PRO A 427 -12.96 11.22 -8.51
N ALA A 428 -12.65 11.83 -9.64
CA ALA A 428 -12.28 11.10 -10.86
C ALA A 428 -11.10 10.16 -10.57
N ASP A 429 -11.11 8.98 -11.20
CA ASP A 429 -10.08 7.94 -11.08
C ASP A 429 -10.00 7.25 -9.71
N ILE A 430 -10.89 7.57 -8.77
CA ILE A 430 -10.99 6.91 -7.47
C ILE A 430 -12.25 6.05 -7.41
N THR A 431 -12.14 4.85 -6.86
CA THR A 431 -13.25 3.90 -6.73
C THR A 431 -13.74 3.82 -5.29
N LEU A 432 -15.04 4.01 -5.10
CA LEU A 432 -15.75 3.63 -3.88
C LEU A 432 -16.43 2.28 -4.10
N THR A 433 -15.98 1.25 -3.38
CA THR A 433 -16.63 -0.06 -3.38
C THR A 433 -17.52 -0.17 -2.13
N ASN A 434 -18.81 -0.44 -2.34
CA ASN A 434 -19.78 -0.56 -1.23
C ASN A 434 -20.35 -1.97 -1.14
N HIS A 435 -19.87 -2.74 -0.17
CA HIS A 435 -20.46 -4.02 0.25
C HIS A 435 -21.38 -3.85 1.47
N GLY A 436 -21.30 -2.71 2.15
CA GLY A 436 -22.02 -2.40 3.37
C GLY A 436 -23.31 -1.61 3.17
N LEU A 437 -23.63 -0.78 4.14
CA LEU A 437 -24.80 0.10 4.10
C LEU A 437 -24.37 1.57 4.07
N ILE A 438 -24.74 2.30 3.01
CA ILE A 438 -24.59 3.75 2.94
C ILE A 438 -25.99 4.39 3.07
N THR A 439 -26.17 5.25 4.06
CA THR A 439 -27.38 6.07 4.25
C THR A 439 -27.10 7.47 3.74
N LEU A 440 -27.84 7.89 2.71
CA LEU A 440 -27.69 9.20 2.06
C LEU A 440 -28.78 10.15 2.51
N GLU A 441 -28.45 11.08 3.42
CA GLU A 441 -29.30 12.19 3.85
C GLU A 441 -28.79 13.54 3.33
N GLY A 442 -27.49 13.61 3.04
CA GLY A 442 -26.78 14.78 2.49
C GLY A 442 -26.58 14.67 0.96
N THR A 443 -25.43 15.13 0.49
CA THR A 443 -25.08 15.15 -0.92
C THR A 443 -23.95 14.16 -1.21
N MET A 444 -24.03 13.48 -2.36
CA MET A 444 -22.96 12.62 -2.87
C MET A 444 -22.58 13.04 -4.30
N ASN A 445 -21.35 13.54 -4.46
CA ASN A 445 -20.78 13.85 -5.77
C ASN A 445 -20.05 12.61 -6.30
N ARG A 446 -20.37 12.24 -7.55
CA ARG A 446 -19.90 11.02 -8.19
C ARG A 446 -19.17 11.37 -9.47
N ASP A 447 -17.90 11.79 -9.33
CA ASP A 447 -17.06 12.12 -10.49
C ASP A 447 -16.42 10.85 -11.08
N SER A 448 -16.59 9.71 -10.41
CA SER A 448 -16.10 8.40 -10.82
C SER A 448 -17.12 7.28 -10.56
N THR A 449 -16.72 6.05 -10.85
CA THR A 449 -17.55 4.85 -10.69
C THR A 449 -17.68 4.44 -9.22
N ILE A 450 -18.91 4.19 -8.78
CA ILE A 450 -19.22 3.56 -7.49
C ILE A 450 -19.73 2.16 -7.75
N ILE A 451 -19.11 1.18 -7.09
CA ILE A 451 -19.49 -0.23 -7.17
C ILE A 451 -20.33 -0.58 -5.93
N CYS A 452 -21.55 -1.09 -6.13
CA CYS A 452 -22.42 -1.52 -5.04
C CYS A 452 -22.86 -2.97 -5.21
N ASP A 453 -22.70 -3.78 -4.18
CA ASP A 453 -23.31 -5.13 -4.10
C ASP A 453 -24.76 -5.06 -3.59
N ARG A 454 -25.04 -4.04 -2.79
CA ARG A 454 -26.38 -3.76 -2.26
C ARG A 454 -26.90 -2.45 -2.81
N HIS A 455 -28.06 -2.52 -3.45
CA HIS A 455 -28.73 -1.35 -3.98
C HIS A 455 -29.84 -0.90 -3.02
N THR A 456 -29.92 0.40 -2.76
CA THR A 456 -30.91 1.01 -1.87
C THR A 456 -31.46 2.29 -2.47
N GLY A 457 -32.66 2.65 -2.05
CA GLY A 457 -33.32 3.89 -2.48
C GLY A 457 -33.92 3.81 -3.87
N GLY A 458 -34.33 4.96 -4.38
CA GLY A 458 -35.07 5.08 -5.63
C GLY A 458 -36.44 4.44 -5.60
N THR A 459 -37.22 4.67 -6.62
CA THR A 459 -38.58 4.11 -6.79
C THR A 459 -38.71 3.54 -8.18
N ALA A 460 -39.09 2.27 -8.26
CA ALA A 460 -39.44 1.66 -9.53
C ALA A 460 -40.76 2.22 -10.05
N THR A 461 -40.87 2.37 -11.35
CA THR A 461 -42.13 2.70 -12.05
C THR A 461 -42.65 1.50 -12.82
N CYS A 462 -43.78 1.65 -13.47
CA CYS A 462 -44.34 0.60 -14.30
C CYS A 462 -43.48 0.23 -15.52
N VAL A 463 -42.45 1.03 -15.84
CA VAL A 463 -41.53 0.82 -16.98
C VAL A 463 -40.06 0.87 -16.59
N ASP A 464 -39.72 1.61 -15.55
CA ASP A 464 -38.33 1.77 -15.11
C ASP A 464 -38.10 1.06 -13.77
N LYS A 465 -36.98 0.36 -13.67
CA LYS A 465 -36.49 -0.18 -12.41
C LYS A 465 -36.07 0.95 -11.47
N ALA A 466 -36.09 0.69 -10.17
CA ALA A 466 -35.53 1.61 -9.20
C ALA A 466 -34.05 1.87 -9.51
N LYS A 467 -33.59 3.10 -9.30
CA LYS A 467 -32.18 3.48 -9.39
C LYS A 467 -31.60 3.60 -8.00
N CYS A 468 -30.48 2.93 -7.76
CA CYS A 468 -29.79 3.02 -6.48
C CYS A 468 -29.37 4.45 -6.18
N ASP A 469 -29.66 4.96 -4.98
CA ASP A 469 -29.29 6.32 -4.57
C ASP A 469 -27.77 6.50 -4.47
N ILE A 470 -27.02 5.40 -4.35
CA ILE A 470 -25.56 5.43 -4.18
C ILE A 470 -24.82 5.32 -5.52
N CYS A 471 -25.04 4.26 -6.29
CA CYS A 471 -24.31 4.02 -7.55
C CYS A 471 -25.10 4.33 -8.81
N LEU A 472 -26.35 4.75 -8.71
CA LEU A 472 -27.27 5.08 -9.79
C LEU A 472 -27.61 3.90 -10.74
N ALA A 473 -27.16 2.69 -10.43
CA ALA A 473 -27.50 1.50 -11.18
C ALA A 473 -29.00 1.17 -11.05
N ALA A 474 -29.61 0.74 -12.13
CA ALA A 474 -30.98 0.23 -12.11
C ALA A 474 -31.00 -1.17 -11.47
N TYR A 475 -31.90 -1.43 -10.52
CA TYR A 475 -31.97 -2.68 -9.79
C TYR A 475 -33.42 -3.11 -9.50
N GLY A 476 -33.59 -4.36 -9.07
CA GLY A 476 -34.90 -4.92 -8.76
C GLY A 476 -35.78 -5.11 -9.99
N ASP A 477 -37.08 -5.23 -9.79
CA ASP A 477 -38.08 -5.32 -10.83
C ASP A 477 -38.85 -4.01 -10.97
N VAL A 478 -39.49 -3.79 -12.11
CA VAL A 478 -40.40 -2.67 -12.31
C VAL A 478 -41.64 -2.83 -11.42
N ASP A 479 -42.16 -1.74 -10.90
CA ASP A 479 -43.41 -1.74 -10.14
C ASP A 479 -44.57 -1.48 -11.08
N THR A 480 -45.19 -2.55 -11.53
CA THR A 480 -46.32 -2.50 -12.46
C THR A 480 -47.56 -1.74 -11.95
N THR A 481 -47.54 -1.35 -10.67
CA THR A 481 -48.63 -0.60 -10.01
C THR A 481 -48.30 0.88 -9.85
N ASN A 482 -47.02 1.28 -10.00
CA ASN A 482 -46.59 2.65 -9.86
C ASN A 482 -46.58 3.39 -11.22
N HIS A 483 -47.68 4.10 -11.49
CA HIS A 483 -47.89 4.88 -12.71
C HIS A 483 -47.64 6.36 -12.38
N SER A 484 -46.40 6.81 -12.41
CA SER A 484 -46.00 8.19 -12.03
C SER A 484 -46.50 9.28 -12.99
N ASP A 485 -46.78 8.90 -14.26
CA ASP A 485 -47.13 9.85 -15.34
C ASP A 485 -48.58 9.63 -15.85
N LEU A 486 -49.53 9.62 -14.93
CA LEU A 486 -50.93 9.48 -15.27
C LEU A 486 -51.49 10.80 -15.81
N ARG A 487 -51.77 10.81 -17.09
CA ARG A 487 -52.46 11.91 -17.76
C ARG A 487 -53.98 11.75 -17.60
N HIS A 488 -54.63 12.70 -16.99
CA HIS A 488 -56.08 12.77 -16.86
C HIS A 488 -56.71 13.21 -18.16
N VAL A 489 -57.70 12.48 -18.63
CA VAL A 489 -58.55 12.83 -19.79
C VAL A 489 -59.99 12.92 -19.34
N THR A 490 -60.56 14.09 -19.42
CA THR A 490 -61.94 14.35 -19.02
C THR A 490 -62.93 13.70 -19.97
N LYS A 491 -64.10 13.32 -19.43
CA LYS A 491 -65.22 12.81 -20.20
C LYS A 491 -65.63 13.78 -21.29
N VAL A 492 -65.85 13.26 -22.48
CA VAL A 492 -66.46 13.97 -23.58
C VAL A 492 -67.71 13.17 -24.00
N ASP A 493 -68.86 13.85 -23.96
CA ASP A 493 -70.11 13.20 -24.38
C ASP A 493 -70.16 12.97 -25.91
N ALA A 494 -70.63 11.78 -26.30
CA ALA A 494 -70.81 11.44 -27.71
C ALA A 494 -71.88 12.33 -28.35
N THR A 495 -71.66 12.72 -29.58
CA THR A 495 -72.59 13.51 -30.39
C THR A 495 -73.16 12.66 -31.57
N ALA A 496 -74.07 13.18 -32.33
CA ALA A 496 -74.55 12.49 -33.50
C ALA A 496 -73.49 12.36 -34.63
N THR A 497 -72.42 13.15 -34.58
CA THR A 497 -71.36 13.16 -35.56
C THR A 497 -70.00 12.69 -35.13
N ALA A 498 -69.76 12.64 -33.81
CA ALA A 498 -68.50 12.23 -33.22
C ALA A 498 -68.67 11.30 -32.01
N ASP A 499 -67.77 10.34 -31.88
CA ASP A 499 -67.69 9.49 -30.68
C ASP A 499 -67.21 10.36 -29.48
N GLY A 500 -67.67 10.00 -28.28
CA GLY A 500 -67.22 10.56 -27.02
C GLY A 500 -66.20 9.64 -26.34
N ASN A 501 -65.82 10.01 -25.17
CA ASN A 501 -65.01 9.16 -24.27
C ASN A 501 -65.54 9.25 -22.84
N ILE A 502 -65.34 8.18 -22.08
CA ILE A 502 -65.49 8.22 -20.62
C ILE A 502 -64.35 9.00 -20.00
N GLU A 503 -64.46 9.43 -18.77
CA GLU A 503 -63.32 9.92 -17.98
C GLU A 503 -62.31 8.82 -17.75
N TYR A 504 -61.01 9.04 -18.01
CA TYR A 504 -59.96 8.05 -17.84
C TYR A 504 -58.60 8.67 -17.58
N TRP A 505 -57.69 7.86 -17.09
CA TRP A 505 -56.27 8.22 -16.93
C TRP A 505 -55.43 7.34 -17.84
N TYR A 506 -54.46 7.92 -18.49
CA TYR A 506 -53.55 7.23 -19.40
C TYR A 506 -52.11 7.35 -18.89
N CYS A 507 -51.44 6.23 -18.72
CA CYS A 507 -50.02 6.21 -18.38
C CYS A 507 -49.19 6.27 -19.67
N GLU A 508 -48.45 7.35 -19.87
CA GLU A 508 -47.61 7.51 -21.06
C GLU A 508 -46.45 6.51 -21.08
N GLY A 509 -45.94 6.11 -19.92
CA GLY A 509 -44.84 5.13 -19.77
C GLY A 509 -45.23 3.74 -20.27
N CYS A 510 -46.23 3.11 -19.66
CA CYS A 510 -46.62 1.73 -20.00
C CYS A 510 -47.74 1.63 -21.06
N GLY A 511 -48.32 2.73 -21.49
CA GLY A 511 -49.35 2.76 -22.50
C GLY A 511 -50.75 2.24 -22.08
N LYS A 512 -50.96 2.08 -20.75
CA LYS A 512 -52.20 1.55 -20.19
C LYS A 512 -53.21 2.64 -19.82
N TYR A 513 -54.47 2.26 -19.77
CA TYR A 513 -55.60 3.14 -19.48
C TYR A 513 -56.25 2.70 -18.18
N PHE A 514 -56.72 3.65 -17.36
CA PHE A 514 -57.31 3.39 -16.04
C PHE A 514 -58.59 4.20 -15.87
N SER A 515 -59.54 3.63 -15.11
CA SER A 515 -60.78 4.32 -14.74
C SER A 515 -60.66 5.16 -13.47
N ASP A 516 -59.51 5.16 -12.82
CA ASP A 516 -59.26 5.91 -11.57
C ASP A 516 -57.93 6.66 -11.58
N LYS A 517 -57.87 7.69 -10.75
CA LYS A 517 -56.71 8.62 -10.66
C LYS A 517 -55.45 7.97 -10.08
N ASN A 518 -55.55 6.80 -9.46
CA ASN A 518 -54.42 6.11 -8.86
C ASN A 518 -53.82 5.04 -9.77
N GLY A 519 -54.43 4.82 -10.97
CA GLY A 519 -53.95 3.77 -11.88
C GLY A 519 -54.15 2.35 -11.40
N THR A 520 -55.17 2.10 -10.55
CA THR A 520 -55.40 0.79 -9.98
C THR A 520 -56.36 -0.09 -10.80
N ASN A 521 -57.28 0.53 -11.52
CA ASN A 521 -58.32 -0.17 -12.30
C ASN A 521 -58.02 -0.03 -13.80
N GLU A 522 -57.27 -0.97 -14.33
CA GLU A 522 -56.96 -1.01 -15.76
C GLU A 522 -58.22 -1.24 -16.63
N ILE A 523 -58.39 -0.44 -17.68
CA ILE A 523 -59.47 -0.57 -18.66
C ILE A 523 -58.88 -0.72 -20.05
N LYS A 524 -59.64 -1.39 -20.95
CA LYS A 524 -59.20 -1.55 -22.32
C LYS A 524 -59.44 -0.26 -23.12
N LYS A 525 -58.56 0.03 -24.06
CA LYS A 525 -58.71 1.18 -24.98
C LYS A 525 -60.07 1.23 -25.66
N ALA A 526 -60.65 0.04 -25.95
CA ALA A 526 -61.97 -0.03 -26.59
C ALA A 526 -63.11 0.42 -25.64
N ASP A 527 -62.92 0.27 -24.33
CA ASP A 527 -63.97 0.63 -23.36
C ASP A 527 -64.00 2.14 -23.05
N ILE A 528 -62.99 2.87 -23.53
CA ILE A 528 -62.91 4.34 -23.37
C ILE A 528 -63.89 5.05 -24.28
N VAL A 529 -64.10 4.51 -25.49
CA VAL A 529 -64.86 5.22 -26.55
C VAL A 529 -66.36 5.03 -26.30
N THR A 530 -67.06 6.16 -26.25
CA THR A 530 -68.53 6.17 -26.20
C THR A 530 -69.00 6.40 -27.65
N ALA A 531 -69.67 5.39 -28.21
CA ALA A 531 -70.12 5.42 -29.60
C ALA A 531 -71.10 6.58 -29.87
N LYS A 532 -71.06 7.12 -31.12
CA LYS A 532 -71.96 8.16 -31.60
C LYS A 532 -73.43 7.86 -31.30
N LEU A 533 -74.17 8.89 -30.94
CA LEU A 533 -75.60 8.79 -30.79
C LEU A 533 -76.26 8.41 -32.10
N LYS A 534 -77.03 7.32 -32.15
CA LYS A 534 -77.82 6.99 -33.36
C LYS A 534 -78.88 8.05 -33.57
N ALA A 535 -78.92 8.56 -34.75
CA ALA A 535 -80.02 9.47 -35.15
C ALA A 535 -81.34 8.74 -35.03
N ASP A 536 -82.26 9.21 -34.17
CA ASP A 536 -83.61 8.71 -34.06
C ASP A 536 -84.35 8.95 -35.37
N SER A 537 -84.58 7.91 -36.15
CA SER A 537 -85.53 7.89 -37.20
C SER A 537 -86.93 7.69 -36.63
N LYS A 538 -87.67 8.77 -36.41
CA LYS A 538 -89.10 8.68 -36.24
C LYS A 538 -89.71 8.26 -37.60
N SER A 539 -90.31 7.10 -37.64
CA SER A 539 -91.36 6.77 -38.61
C SER A 539 -92.42 5.93 -37.97
N SER A 540 -93.64 6.39 -38.19
CA SER A 540 -94.91 5.94 -37.65
C SER A 540 -95.32 4.51 -38.07
N GLN A 541 -95.98 3.87 -37.13
CA GLN A 541 -97.00 2.78 -37.17
C GLN A 541 -97.49 2.28 -38.58
N THR A 542 -97.54 0.96 -38.71
CA THR A 542 -98.82 0.17 -38.70
C THR A 542 -98.51 -1.32 -38.82
N GLY A 543 -99.23 -2.10 -38.06
CA GLY A 543 -99.45 -3.44 -37.86
C GLY A 543 -99.15 -4.52 -38.90
N ASP A 544 -98.91 -5.67 -38.53
CA ASP A 544 -99.63 -6.88 -38.50
C ASP A 544 -98.74 -8.16 -38.35
N ASN A 545 -99.25 -9.13 -37.72
CA ASN A 545 -98.83 -10.51 -37.40
C ASN A 545 -97.99 -11.22 -38.48
N SER A 546 -97.01 -11.94 -38.06
CA SER A 546 -96.95 -13.41 -38.09
C SER A 546 -95.52 -13.95 -37.97
N LYS A 547 -95.32 -14.89 -37.08
CA LYS A 547 -94.21 -15.83 -36.93
C LYS A 547 -94.23 -16.86 -38.06
N PRO A 548 -93.27 -17.75 -38.26
CA PRO A 548 -91.87 -17.87 -37.86
C PRO A 548 -90.99 -18.40 -39.05
N LYS A 549 -89.74 -18.68 -38.70
CA LYS A 549 -88.80 -19.78 -39.05
C LYS A 549 -87.49 -19.37 -39.72
N ASP A 550 -86.47 -19.82 -38.98
CA ASP A 550 -85.27 -20.56 -39.35
C ASP A 550 -84.49 -20.21 -40.64
N ASP A 551 -83.26 -20.20 -40.40
CA ASP A 551 -82.10 -20.78 -41.07
C ASP A 551 -81.03 -19.84 -41.59
N SER A 552 -79.90 -20.06 -40.91
CA SER A 552 -78.54 -20.26 -41.46
C SER A 552 -77.94 -19.26 -42.44
N ASN A 553 -76.68 -19.10 -42.07
CA ASN A 553 -75.51 -18.82 -42.93
C ASN A 553 -74.89 -17.42 -42.88
N SER A 554 -73.75 -17.48 -42.30
CA SER A 554 -72.65 -16.59 -42.71
C SER A 554 -72.48 -16.47 -44.19
N PRO A 555 -71.92 -15.38 -44.71
CA PRO A 555 -70.43 -15.35 -44.85
C PRO A 555 -69.86 -13.96 -44.55
N GLN A 556 -68.70 -13.98 -43.88
CA GLN A 556 -67.37 -13.89 -44.45
C GLN A 556 -67.05 -12.62 -45.31
N ALA A 557 -66.00 -12.06 -44.79
CA ALA A 557 -64.94 -11.37 -45.49
C ALA A 557 -65.05 -9.87 -45.80
N GLY A 558 -64.08 -9.27 -45.29
CA GLY A 558 -63.03 -8.55 -45.97
C GLY A 558 -63.09 -7.07 -45.71
N ASP A 559 -62.14 -6.44 -45.18
CA ASP A 559 -61.01 -6.06 -45.98
C ASP A 559 -59.82 -5.60 -45.12
N ASN A 560 -58.71 -6.10 -45.52
CA ASN A 560 -57.38 -5.61 -45.14
C ASN A 560 -57.16 -4.22 -45.67
N SER A 561 -56.70 -3.31 -44.83
CA SER A 561 -55.83 -2.28 -45.30
C SER A 561 -54.89 -1.75 -44.22
N ASN A 562 -53.66 -2.17 -44.40
CA ASN A 562 -52.46 -1.33 -44.18
C ASN A 562 -52.21 -0.71 -42.78
N LEU A 563 -52.29 -1.52 -41.69
CA LEU A 563 -51.65 -1.11 -40.43
C LEU A 563 -50.29 -1.79 -40.20
N ALA A 564 -49.97 -2.81 -41.04
CA ALA A 564 -48.70 -3.53 -40.93
C ALA A 564 -47.51 -2.81 -41.62
N LEU A 565 -47.75 -1.82 -42.46
CA LEU A 565 -46.69 -1.12 -43.19
C LEU A 565 -46.07 0.06 -42.42
N TRP A 566 -46.74 0.58 -41.42
CA TRP A 566 -46.22 1.69 -40.61
C TRP A 566 -45.43 1.24 -39.38
N ILE A 567 -45.59 -0.01 -38.94
CA ILE A 567 -44.83 -0.58 -37.82
C ILE A 567 -43.46 -1.11 -38.28
N ALA A 568 -43.31 -1.44 -39.59
CA ALA A 568 -42.03 -1.92 -40.13
C ALA A 568 -41.03 -0.79 -40.45
N LEU A 569 -41.44 0.48 -40.46
CA LEU A 569 -40.58 1.63 -40.76
C LEU A 569 -40.02 2.30 -39.50
N LEU A 570 -40.47 1.93 -38.31
CA LEU A 570 -39.98 2.44 -37.03
C LEU A 570 -38.88 1.59 -36.40
N PHE A 571 -38.61 0.37 -36.93
CA PHE A 571 -37.55 -0.52 -36.44
C PHE A 571 -36.24 -0.49 -37.26
N ILE A 572 -36.15 0.34 -38.31
CA ILE A 572 -34.93 0.40 -39.14
C ILE A 572 -34.06 1.62 -38.86
N SER A 573 -34.49 2.55 -38.00
CA SER A 573 -33.66 3.73 -37.63
C SER A 573 -32.98 3.69 -36.27
N GLY A 574 -33.04 2.53 -35.54
CA GLY A 574 -32.47 2.38 -34.20
C GLY A 574 -31.24 1.49 -34.07
N SER A 575 -30.73 0.89 -35.15
CA SER A 575 -29.65 -0.13 -35.04
C SER A 575 -28.38 0.16 -35.86
N ALA A 576 -27.99 1.42 -35.93
CA ALA A 576 -26.72 1.79 -36.58
C ALA A 576 -25.90 2.76 -35.74
N ALA A 577 -25.58 2.39 -34.50
CA ALA A 577 -24.50 3.02 -33.73
C ALA A 577 -24.15 2.22 -32.44
N ILE A 578 -23.87 0.95 -32.53
CA ILE A 578 -23.00 0.24 -31.53
C ILE A 578 -22.39 -0.95 -32.27
N GLY A 579 -21.25 -0.75 -32.83
CA GLY A 579 -20.50 -1.83 -33.46
C GLY A 579 -19.21 -1.35 -34.08
N THR A 580 -18.25 -0.95 -33.26
CA THR A 580 -16.79 -1.04 -33.55
C THR A 580 -16.06 -0.52 -32.35
N THR A 581 -15.50 -1.41 -31.54
CA THR A 581 -14.13 -1.39 -31.03
C THR A 581 -13.96 -2.46 -29.96
N VAL A 582 -13.91 -3.71 -30.40
CA VAL A 582 -13.23 -4.78 -29.65
C VAL A 582 -12.45 -5.58 -30.67
N VAL A 583 -11.28 -5.11 -31.04
CA VAL A 583 -10.22 -5.96 -31.60
C VAL A 583 -8.87 -5.43 -31.13
N SER A 584 -8.08 -6.33 -30.56
CA SER A 584 -6.63 -6.32 -30.47
C SER A 584 -5.98 -5.61 -29.28
N ARG A 585 -5.77 -6.37 -28.20
CA ARG A 585 -4.44 -6.45 -27.57
C ARG A 585 -4.23 -7.82 -26.96
N LYS A 586 -3.90 -8.77 -27.82
CA LYS A 586 -3.23 -10.02 -27.44
C LYS A 586 -2.05 -10.15 -28.39
N LYS A 587 -0.85 -9.82 -27.88
CA LYS A 587 0.48 -10.33 -28.25
C LYS A 587 1.53 -9.29 -27.89
N MET A 588 2.24 -9.54 -26.83
CA MET A 588 3.71 -9.48 -26.79
C MET A 588 4.17 -9.91 -25.39
N TYR A 589 4.29 -11.21 -25.23
CA TYR A 589 5.26 -11.81 -24.31
C TYR A 589 6.04 -12.79 -25.18
N ASN A 590 7.27 -12.40 -25.53
CA ASN A 590 8.41 -13.25 -25.83
C ASN A 590 9.52 -12.36 -26.41
N ARG A 591 10.40 -11.92 -25.53
CA ARG A 591 11.86 -11.98 -25.69
C ARG A 591 12.51 -11.51 -24.39
#